data_95f6cf8953a9858d1438016df8f4eae4
#
_entry.id   95f6cf8953a9858d1438016df8f4eae4
#
_cell.length_a   1.000
_cell.length_b   1.000
_cell.length_c   1.000
_cell.angle_alpha   90.00
_cell.angle_beta   90.00
_cell.angle_gamma   90.00
#
_symmetry.space_group_name_H-M   'P 1'
#
loop_
_entity.id
_entity.type
_entity.pdbx_description
1 polymer ?
#
loop_
_entity_poly.entity_id
_entity_poly.type
_entity_poly.pdbx_seq_one_letter_code
_entity_poly.pdbx_strand_id
1 'polypeptide(L)'
;VEHVEQLPTVETAKKLGILPEEFEQIKQILGRTPNFTELSIFSVMWSEHCSYKNSIVWLKTLPRDSDRMLAKAGEENAGLVDIGDGLACSFKIESHNHPSALEPYQGAATGVGGINRDIFTMGARPIAQLNSLRFGNPELAKTKWLVKGVVKGIGDYGNAFGIPTVGGEVFFDECYNTNPLV
;
A
#
# COMPACT_ATOMS: atom_id res chain seq x y z
N VAL A 1 37.96 -21.83 0.02
CA VAL A 1 37.98 -20.45 0.45
C VAL A 1 36.70 -20.22 1.23
N GLU A 2 36.75 -20.24 2.57
CA GLU A 2 35.62 -19.87 3.41
C GLU A 2 35.35 -18.38 3.14
N HIS A 3 34.20 -18.09 2.53
CA HIS A 3 33.66 -16.74 2.49
C HIS A 3 33.22 -16.40 3.93
N VAL A 4 34.07 -15.73 4.69
CA VAL A 4 33.64 -15.10 5.93
C VAL A 4 32.63 -14.00 5.55
N GLU A 5 31.39 -14.28 5.75
CA GLU A 5 30.31 -13.33 5.49
C GLU A 5 30.51 -12.15 6.47
N GLN A 6 30.80 -10.99 5.93
CA GLN A 6 31.03 -9.79 6.74
C GLN A 6 29.66 -9.38 7.37
N LEU A 7 29.62 -9.42 8.71
CA LEU A 7 28.39 -9.05 9.42
C LEU A 7 28.01 -7.58 9.16
N PRO A 8 26.72 -7.29 9.01
CA PRO A 8 26.23 -5.94 8.81
C PRO A 8 26.61 -5.00 9.95
N THR A 9 26.86 -3.76 9.60
CA THR A 9 27.14 -2.66 10.52
C THR A 9 25.94 -1.72 10.64
N VAL A 10 26.02 -0.77 11.57
CA VAL A 10 25.01 0.32 11.68
C VAL A 10 24.87 1.08 10.36
N GLU A 11 25.97 1.27 9.60
CA GLU A 11 25.92 1.93 8.31
C GLU A 11 25.14 1.09 7.25
N THR A 12 25.31 -0.22 7.31
CA THR A 12 24.50 -1.13 6.49
C THR A 12 23.03 -1.05 6.85
N ALA A 13 22.70 -1.02 8.14
CA ALA A 13 21.33 -0.88 8.64
C ALA A 13 20.69 0.44 8.17
N LYS A 14 21.39 1.56 8.27
CA LYS A 14 20.92 2.86 7.78
C LYS A 14 20.62 2.85 6.28
N LYS A 15 21.45 2.23 5.46
CA LYS A 15 21.21 2.07 4.02
C LYS A 15 19.93 1.29 3.70
N LEU A 16 19.55 0.38 4.59
CA LEU A 16 18.32 -0.40 4.52
C LEU A 16 17.11 0.29 5.20
N GLY A 17 17.25 1.53 5.66
CA GLY A 17 16.18 2.28 6.31
C GLY A 17 15.90 1.90 7.76
N ILE A 18 16.82 1.17 8.40
CA ILE A 18 16.75 0.81 9.82
C ILE A 18 17.51 1.87 10.64
N LEU A 19 16.85 2.39 11.67
CA LEU A 19 17.47 3.35 12.59
C LEU A 19 18.53 2.67 13.47
N PRO A 20 19.55 3.41 13.99
CA PRO A 20 20.55 2.84 14.88
C PRO A 20 19.95 2.13 16.11
N GLU A 21 18.92 2.71 16.70
CA GLU A 21 18.21 2.16 17.86
C GLU A 21 17.48 0.86 17.50
N GLU A 22 16.88 0.80 16.32
CA GLU A 22 16.23 -0.41 15.79
C GLU A 22 17.26 -1.52 15.55
N PHE A 23 18.44 -1.17 15.04
CA PHE A 23 19.52 -2.14 14.84
C PHE A 23 20.00 -2.76 16.17
N GLU A 24 20.14 -1.95 17.22
CA GLU A 24 20.46 -2.46 18.56
C GLU A 24 19.35 -3.35 19.11
N GLN A 25 18.08 -2.97 18.90
CA GLN A 25 16.94 -3.79 19.30
C GLN A 25 16.92 -5.15 18.56
N ILE A 26 17.22 -5.18 17.26
CA ILE A 26 17.36 -6.42 16.49
C ILE A 26 18.43 -7.34 17.11
N LYS A 27 19.59 -6.78 17.45
CA LYS A 27 20.66 -7.55 18.11
C LYS A 27 20.23 -8.13 19.45
N GLN A 28 19.46 -7.36 20.23
CA GLN A 28 18.91 -7.84 21.51
C GLN A 28 17.91 -8.99 21.29
N ILE A 29 17.02 -8.86 20.32
CA ILE A 29 16.02 -9.90 20.00
C ILE A 29 16.69 -11.20 19.55
N LEU A 30 17.70 -11.09 18.69
CA LEU A 30 18.43 -12.25 18.16
C LEU A 30 19.50 -12.81 19.12
N GLY A 31 19.91 -12.06 20.13
CA GLY A 31 21.06 -12.39 20.98
C GLY A 31 22.42 -12.33 20.28
N ARG A 32 22.47 -11.80 19.05
CA ARG A 32 23.64 -11.68 18.19
C ARG A 32 23.46 -10.63 17.11
N THR A 33 24.53 -10.28 16.43
CA THR A 33 24.43 -9.45 15.20
C THR A 33 23.72 -10.24 14.11
N PRO A 34 22.71 -9.65 13.43
CA PRO A 34 22.04 -10.29 12.30
C PRO A 34 23.01 -10.48 11.12
N ASN A 35 22.79 -11.48 10.30
CA ASN A 35 23.40 -11.51 8.97
C ASN A 35 22.67 -10.55 8.02
N PHE A 36 23.16 -10.40 6.78
CA PHE A 36 22.59 -9.43 5.83
C PHE A 36 21.16 -9.78 5.44
N THR A 37 20.84 -11.05 5.28
CA THR A 37 19.49 -11.52 4.92
C THR A 37 18.50 -11.24 6.05
N GLU A 38 18.87 -11.55 7.29
CA GLU A 38 18.04 -11.26 8.47
C GLU A 38 17.79 -9.75 8.62
N LEU A 39 18.84 -8.95 8.48
CA LEU A 39 18.72 -7.49 8.53
C LEU A 39 17.80 -6.96 7.42
N SER A 40 17.86 -7.52 6.22
CA SER A 40 16.98 -7.16 5.10
C SER A 40 15.54 -7.54 5.39
N ILE A 41 15.27 -8.67 6.02
CA ILE A 41 13.91 -9.08 6.45
C ILE A 41 13.38 -8.08 7.49
N PHE A 42 14.17 -7.72 8.51
CA PHE A 42 13.77 -6.70 9.48
C PHE A 42 13.49 -5.36 8.81
N SER A 43 14.31 -4.95 7.84
CA SER A 43 14.12 -3.71 7.09
C SER A 43 12.75 -3.64 6.42
N VAL A 44 12.29 -4.73 5.81
CA VAL A 44 10.97 -4.79 5.17
C VAL A 44 9.86 -4.86 6.22
N MET A 45 9.98 -5.77 7.20
CA MET A 45 8.93 -6.01 8.21
C MET A 45 8.73 -4.80 9.15
N TRP A 46 9.79 -4.05 9.44
CA TRP A 46 9.76 -2.86 10.28
C TRP A 46 9.64 -1.55 9.50
N SER A 47 9.43 -1.62 8.19
CA SER A 47 9.12 -0.44 7.38
C SER A 47 7.75 0.13 7.75
N GLU A 48 7.53 1.41 7.45
CA GLU A 48 6.22 2.05 7.60
C GLU A 48 5.12 1.27 6.86
N HIS A 49 5.46 0.73 5.69
CA HIS A 49 4.52 -0.02 4.86
C HIS A 49 3.95 -1.27 5.56
N CYS A 50 4.79 -2.03 6.26
CA CYS A 50 4.36 -3.26 6.95
C CYS A 50 3.94 -3.04 8.39
N SER A 51 4.63 -2.17 9.13
CA SER A 51 4.45 -2.01 10.58
C SER A 51 3.61 -0.82 10.98
N TYR A 52 3.38 0.14 10.07
CA TYR A 52 2.71 1.41 10.37
C TYR A 52 3.40 2.18 11.53
N LYS A 53 4.71 1.99 11.72
CA LYS A 53 5.44 2.45 12.90
C LYS A 53 5.31 3.96 13.19
N ASN A 54 5.12 4.78 12.17
CA ASN A 54 4.93 6.22 12.30
C ASN A 54 3.44 6.62 12.27
N SER A 55 2.66 5.99 11.41
CA SER A 55 1.24 6.34 11.19
C SER A 55 0.28 5.70 12.19
N ILE A 56 0.68 4.62 12.88
CA ILE A 56 -0.21 3.88 13.80
C ILE A 56 -0.80 4.77 14.91
N VAL A 57 -0.05 5.77 15.37
CA VAL A 57 -0.51 6.72 16.40
C VAL A 57 -1.73 7.48 15.90
N TRP A 58 -1.69 7.95 14.65
CA TRP A 58 -2.77 8.68 14.00
C TRP A 58 -3.93 7.77 13.63
N LEU A 59 -3.63 6.58 13.09
CA LEU A 59 -4.66 5.58 12.77
C LEU A 59 -5.50 5.20 13.98
N LYS A 60 -4.90 5.16 15.16
CA LYS A 60 -5.61 4.89 16.43
C LYS A 60 -6.55 6.00 16.86
N THR A 61 -6.43 7.21 16.35
CA THR A 61 -7.34 8.32 16.64
C THR A 61 -8.60 8.34 15.79
N LEU A 62 -8.62 7.57 14.71
CA LEU A 62 -9.78 7.47 13.83
C LEU A 62 -10.92 6.70 14.53
N PRO A 63 -12.18 7.08 14.30
CA PRO A 63 -13.33 6.31 14.78
C PRO A 63 -13.28 4.87 14.24
N ARG A 64 -13.43 3.88 15.11
CA ARG A 64 -13.30 2.46 14.74
C ARG A 64 -14.45 1.60 15.25
N ASP A 65 -15.43 2.19 15.89
CA ASP A 65 -16.55 1.48 16.48
C ASP A 65 -17.86 1.98 15.87
N SER A 66 -18.70 1.03 15.48
CA SER A 66 -20.05 1.27 15.00
C SER A 66 -20.87 0.00 15.18
N ASP A 67 -22.13 0.13 15.54
CA ASP A 67 -23.07 -0.98 15.66
C ASP A 67 -23.28 -1.75 14.35
N ARG A 68 -22.89 -1.14 13.23
CA ARG A 68 -22.97 -1.76 11.89
C ARG A 68 -21.68 -2.46 11.47
N MET A 69 -20.60 -2.35 12.22
CA MET A 69 -19.35 -3.04 11.89
C MET A 69 -19.47 -4.52 12.18
N LEU A 70 -19.20 -5.35 11.18
CA LEU A 70 -19.19 -6.81 11.28
C LEU A 70 -17.80 -7.39 11.50
N ALA A 71 -16.76 -6.61 11.19
CA ALA A 71 -15.36 -6.94 11.48
C ALA A 71 -14.66 -5.73 12.10
N LYS A 72 -13.83 -5.95 13.09
CA LYS A 72 -13.06 -4.89 13.76
C LYS A 72 -11.90 -4.41 12.87
N ALA A 73 -11.49 -3.17 13.07
CA ALA A 73 -10.36 -2.60 12.32
C ALA A 73 -9.07 -3.41 12.52
N GLY A 74 -8.51 -3.94 11.43
CA GLY A 74 -7.29 -4.77 11.42
C GLY A 74 -7.52 -6.26 11.68
N GLU A 75 -8.77 -6.70 11.84
CA GLU A 75 -9.12 -8.12 12.01
C GLU A 75 -9.13 -8.85 10.68
N GLU A 76 -9.57 -8.17 9.61
CA GLU A 76 -9.70 -8.71 8.26
C GLU A 76 -8.99 -7.84 7.22
N ASN A 77 -8.86 -8.37 6.00
CA ASN A 77 -8.20 -7.66 4.89
C ASN A 77 -9.02 -6.49 4.33
N ALA A 78 -10.31 -6.45 4.59
CA ALA A 78 -11.23 -5.41 4.14
C ALA A 78 -12.21 -5.04 5.23
N GLY A 79 -12.80 -3.86 5.16
CA GLY A 79 -13.90 -3.46 6.01
C GLY A 79 -15.17 -4.24 5.65
N LEU A 80 -15.98 -4.53 6.67
CA LEU A 80 -17.25 -5.22 6.51
C LEU A 80 -18.32 -4.53 7.36
N VAL A 81 -19.36 -4.04 6.71
CA VAL A 81 -20.46 -3.33 7.37
C VAL A 81 -21.80 -3.91 7.00
N ASP A 82 -22.69 -3.97 7.99
CA ASP A 82 -24.11 -4.32 7.79
C ASP A 82 -24.83 -3.18 7.08
N ILE A 83 -25.46 -3.47 5.95
CA ILE A 83 -26.26 -2.52 5.19
C ILE A 83 -27.77 -2.79 5.30
N GLY A 84 -28.17 -3.72 6.15
CA GLY A 84 -29.56 -4.13 6.38
C GLY A 84 -29.99 -5.31 5.50
N ASP A 85 -31.19 -5.80 5.74
CA ASP A 85 -31.82 -6.91 5.00
C ASP A 85 -31.00 -8.20 4.95
N GLY A 86 -30.12 -8.42 5.95
CA GLY A 86 -29.21 -9.56 5.98
C GLY A 86 -28.04 -9.46 4.99
N LEU A 87 -27.80 -8.25 4.45
CA LEU A 87 -26.71 -7.97 3.51
C LEU A 87 -25.57 -7.24 4.21
N ALA A 88 -24.35 -7.53 3.75
CA ALA A 88 -23.15 -6.85 4.18
C ALA A 88 -22.41 -6.26 2.99
N CYS A 89 -21.81 -5.07 3.17
CA CYS A 89 -20.91 -4.46 2.20
C CYS A 89 -19.46 -4.68 2.64
N SER A 90 -18.68 -5.32 1.79
CA SER A 90 -17.23 -5.40 1.94
C SER A 90 -16.57 -4.29 1.11
N PHE A 91 -15.64 -3.55 1.69
CA PHE A 91 -14.96 -2.46 1.02
C PHE A 91 -13.50 -2.36 1.45
N LYS A 92 -12.68 -1.87 0.54
CA LYS A 92 -11.26 -1.63 0.76
C LYS A 92 -10.86 -0.32 0.10
N ILE A 93 -9.95 0.41 0.74
CA ILE A 93 -9.24 1.54 0.15
C ILE A 93 -7.74 1.33 0.33
N GLU A 94 -6.98 1.62 -0.69
CA GLU A 94 -5.54 1.45 -0.72
C GLU A 94 -4.92 2.45 -1.70
N SER A 95 -3.65 2.77 -1.52
CA SER A 95 -2.86 3.55 -2.47
C SER A 95 -1.75 2.71 -3.07
N HIS A 96 -1.43 2.94 -4.34
CA HIS A 96 -0.39 2.23 -5.08
C HIS A 96 0.57 3.20 -5.78
N ASN A 97 1.12 4.14 -4.99
CA ASN A 97 1.81 5.33 -5.49
C ASN A 97 3.17 5.04 -6.13
N HIS A 98 4.11 4.44 -5.39
CA HIS A 98 5.48 4.23 -5.87
C HIS A 98 5.54 3.36 -7.12
N PRO A 99 4.87 2.22 -7.21
CA PRO A 99 4.83 1.46 -8.45
C PRO A 99 4.27 2.26 -9.62
N SER A 100 3.21 3.04 -9.40
CA SER A 100 2.60 3.88 -10.43
C SER A 100 3.48 5.07 -10.85
N ALA A 101 4.32 5.59 -9.95
CA ALA A 101 5.29 6.65 -10.28
C ALA A 101 6.41 6.15 -11.20
N LEU A 102 6.78 4.86 -11.10
CA LEU A 102 7.85 4.22 -11.86
C LEU A 102 7.33 3.60 -13.16
N GLU A 103 6.26 2.83 -13.08
CA GLU A 103 5.61 2.12 -14.18
C GLU A 103 4.10 2.32 -14.10
N PRO A 104 3.57 3.45 -14.58
CA PRO A 104 2.20 3.86 -14.31
C PRO A 104 1.15 2.86 -14.79
N TYR A 105 1.38 2.20 -15.91
CA TYR A 105 0.45 1.19 -16.43
C TYR A 105 0.41 -0.05 -15.53
N GLN A 106 1.55 -0.69 -15.31
CA GLN A 106 1.65 -1.89 -14.48
C GLN A 106 1.36 -1.60 -13.01
N GLY A 107 1.83 -0.45 -12.51
CA GLY A 107 1.59 -0.03 -11.13
C GLY A 107 0.10 0.14 -10.84
N ALA A 108 -0.61 0.87 -11.67
CA ALA A 108 -2.05 1.08 -11.51
C ALA A 108 -2.86 -0.20 -11.75
N ALA A 109 -2.49 -1.01 -12.74
CA ALA A 109 -3.12 -2.31 -12.98
C ALA A 109 -2.96 -3.25 -11.77
N THR A 110 -1.76 -3.31 -11.19
CA THR A 110 -1.50 -4.09 -9.97
C THR A 110 -2.29 -3.56 -8.79
N GLY A 111 -2.46 -2.24 -8.66
CA GLY A 111 -3.30 -1.62 -7.64
C GLY A 111 -4.76 -2.10 -7.74
N VAL A 112 -5.33 -2.08 -8.95
CA VAL A 112 -6.69 -2.62 -9.19
C VAL A 112 -6.77 -4.09 -8.83
N GLY A 113 -5.77 -4.88 -9.20
CA GLY A 113 -5.70 -6.32 -8.87
C GLY A 113 -5.65 -6.56 -7.37
N GLY A 114 -4.79 -5.83 -6.65
CA GLY A 114 -4.60 -5.95 -5.21
C GLY A 114 -5.86 -5.59 -4.43
N ILE A 115 -6.48 -4.44 -4.75
CA ILE A 115 -7.67 -3.98 -4.04
C ILE A 115 -8.86 -4.94 -4.21
N ASN A 116 -9.06 -5.49 -5.41
CA ASN A 116 -10.11 -6.48 -5.66
C ASN A 116 -9.82 -7.81 -4.97
N ARG A 117 -8.54 -8.20 -4.88
CA ARG A 117 -8.14 -9.44 -4.22
C ARG A 117 -8.50 -9.43 -2.73
N ASP A 118 -8.34 -8.32 -2.04
CA ASP A 118 -8.73 -8.17 -0.64
C ASP A 118 -10.25 -8.40 -0.45
N ILE A 119 -11.07 -7.93 -1.38
CA ILE A 119 -12.51 -8.20 -1.36
C ILE A 119 -12.82 -9.68 -1.55
N PHE A 120 -12.10 -10.37 -2.45
CA PHE A 120 -12.26 -11.81 -2.63
C PHE A 120 -11.88 -12.61 -1.38
N THR A 121 -10.86 -12.18 -0.62
CA THR A 121 -10.48 -12.87 0.63
C THR A 121 -11.58 -12.84 1.68
N MET A 122 -12.51 -11.88 1.58
CA MET A 122 -13.71 -11.78 2.42
C MET A 122 -14.85 -12.69 1.97
N GLY A 123 -14.66 -13.50 0.93
CA GLY A 123 -15.74 -14.27 0.30
C GLY A 123 -16.74 -13.43 -0.49
N ALA A 124 -16.43 -12.16 -0.72
CA ALA A 124 -17.29 -11.23 -1.46
C ALA A 124 -16.83 -11.09 -2.91
N ARG A 125 -17.77 -10.81 -3.81
CA ARG A 125 -17.48 -10.48 -5.21
C ARG A 125 -17.42 -8.95 -5.37
N PRO A 126 -16.33 -8.37 -5.89
CA PRO A 126 -16.28 -6.96 -6.23
C PRO A 126 -17.36 -6.60 -7.27
N ILE A 127 -18.06 -5.52 -7.05
CA ILE A 127 -19.15 -5.06 -7.91
C ILE A 127 -18.93 -3.66 -8.49
N ALA A 128 -18.04 -2.87 -7.87
CA ALA A 128 -17.78 -1.50 -8.27
C ALA A 128 -16.37 -1.06 -7.81
N GLN A 129 -15.78 -0.16 -8.57
CA GLN A 129 -14.53 0.53 -8.23
C GLN A 129 -14.77 2.04 -8.20
N LEU A 130 -14.01 2.71 -7.34
CA LEU A 130 -13.92 4.15 -7.24
C LEU A 130 -12.45 4.52 -7.23
N ASN A 131 -12.08 5.64 -7.83
CA ASN A 131 -10.72 6.12 -7.86
C ASN A 131 -10.62 7.52 -7.28
N SER A 132 -9.55 7.78 -6.53
CA SER A 132 -9.20 9.10 -6.04
C SER A 132 -7.76 9.40 -6.48
N LEU A 133 -7.62 10.04 -7.63
CA LEU A 133 -6.33 10.22 -8.30
C LEU A 133 -5.80 11.64 -8.09
N ARG A 134 -4.51 11.73 -7.82
CA ARG A 134 -3.78 12.99 -7.68
C ARG A 134 -2.54 12.97 -8.55
N PHE A 135 -2.40 13.99 -9.38
CA PHE A 135 -1.27 14.16 -10.28
C PHE A 135 -0.67 15.55 -10.15
N GLY A 136 0.56 15.71 -10.62
CA GLY A 136 1.25 16.99 -10.68
C GLY A 136 0.67 17.95 -11.72
N ASN A 137 1.41 19.01 -12.00
CA ASN A 137 1.05 20.01 -12.99
C ASN A 137 0.78 19.35 -14.37
N PRO A 138 -0.43 19.51 -14.95
CA PRO A 138 -0.83 18.85 -16.19
C PRO A 138 -0.04 19.28 -17.43
N GLU A 139 0.68 20.41 -17.38
CA GLU A 139 1.51 20.85 -18.48
C GLU A 139 2.84 20.09 -18.59
N LEU A 140 3.28 19.44 -17.51
CA LEU A 140 4.51 18.67 -17.50
C LEU A 140 4.37 17.37 -18.31
N ALA A 141 5.38 17.08 -19.13
CA ALA A 141 5.42 15.86 -19.94
C ALA A 141 5.33 14.58 -19.07
N LYS A 142 5.98 14.60 -17.88
CA LYS A 142 5.93 13.49 -16.94
C LYS A 142 4.51 13.27 -16.42
N THR A 143 3.79 14.33 -16.06
CA THR A 143 2.41 14.23 -15.59
C THR A 143 1.50 13.64 -16.67
N LYS A 144 1.63 14.10 -17.91
CA LYS A 144 0.86 13.55 -19.05
C LYS A 144 1.14 12.06 -19.25
N TRP A 145 2.39 11.64 -19.14
CA TRP A 145 2.78 10.23 -19.20
C TRP A 145 2.20 9.41 -18.05
N LEU A 146 2.26 9.91 -16.82
CA LEU A 146 1.69 9.27 -15.64
C LEU A 146 0.17 9.09 -15.78
N VAL A 147 -0.55 10.15 -16.10
CA VAL A 147 -2.02 10.10 -16.29
C VAL A 147 -2.39 9.07 -17.36
N LYS A 148 -1.73 9.12 -18.52
CA LYS A 148 -2.02 8.18 -19.61
C LYS A 148 -1.81 6.72 -19.18
N GLY A 149 -0.70 6.42 -18.49
CA GLY A 149 -0.36 5.08 -18.06
C GLY A 149 -1.31 4.58 -16.96
N VAL A 150 -1.54 5.41 -15.93
CA VAL A 150 -2.43 5.08 -14.82
C VAL A 150 -3.86 4.82 -15.29
N VAL A 151 -4.44 5.73 -16.05
CA VAL A 151 -5.82 5.57 -16.54
C VAL A 151 -5.96 4.33 -17.43
N LYS A 152 -4.95 4.09 -18.29
CA LYS A 152 -4.95 2.87 -19.13
C LYS A 152 -4.84 1.60 -18.29
N GLY A 153 -3.97 1.57 -17.28
CA GLY A 153 -3.78 0.42 -16.40
C GLY A 153 -5.04 0.09 -15.60
N ILE A 154 -5.69 1.10 -15.03
CA ILE A 154 -6.97 0.95 -14.33
C ILE A 154 -8.04 0.41 -15.29
N GLY A 155 -8.17 1.02 -16.48
CA GLY A 155 -9.18 0.64 -17.45
C GLY A 155 -9.00 -0.77 -18.00
N ASP A 156 -7.80 -1.12 -18.42
CA ASP A 156 -7.52 -2.45 -19.01
C ASP A 156 -7.74 -3.58 -17.99
N TYR A 157 -7.26 -3.39 -16.75
CA TYR A 157 -7.45 -4.40 -15.71
C TYR A 157 -8.92 -4.51 -15.28
N GLY A 158 -9.59 -3.36 -15.09
CA GLY A 158 -11.03 -3.34 -14.76
C GLY A 158 -11.87 -4.00 -15.84
N ASN A 159 -11.57 -3.76 -17.12
CA ASN A 159 -12.23 -4.42 -18.25
C ASN A 159 -11.99 -5.93 -18.27
N ALA A 160 -10.74 -6.37 -18.08
CA ALA A 160 -10.40 -7.79 -18.04
C ALA A 160 -11.08 -8.52 -16.87
N PHE A 161 -11.23 -7.83 -15.74
CA PHE A 161 -11.84 -8.34 -14.53
C PHE A 161 -13.38 -8.28 -14.55
N GLY A 162 -13.93 -7.38 -15.37
CA GLY A 162 -15.37 -7.18 -15.51
C GLY A 162 -15.99 -6.38 -14.36
N ILE A 163 -15.23 -5.48 -13.73
CA ILE A 163 -15.72 -4.63 -12.64
C ILE A 163 -15.69 -3.16 -13.10
N PRO A 164 -16.86 -2.48 -13.09
CA PRO A 164 -16.94 -1.11 -13.55
C PRO A 164 -16.34 -0.11 -12.54
N THR A 165 -15.66 0.92 -13.04
CA THR A 165 -15.41 2.15 -12.30
C THR A 165 -16.66 3.01 -12.36
N VAL A 166 -17.32 3.18 -11.22
CA VAL A 166 -18.64 3.87 -11.14
C VAL A 166 -18.54 5.32 -10.71
N GLY A 167 -17.35 5.77 -10.28
CA GLY A 167 -17.13 7.15 -9.87
C GLY A 167 -15.71 7.37 -9.39
N GLY A 168 -15.47 8.57 -8.89
CA GLY A 168 -14.17 8.98 -8.38
C GLY A 168 -13.90 10.45 -8.63
N GLU A 169 -12.65 10.83 -8.43
CA GLU A 169 -12.18 12.20 -8.61
C GLU A 169 -10.74 12.22 -9.11
N VAL A 170 -10.38 13.29 -9.80
CA VAL A 170 -9.01 13.55 -10.25
C VAL A 170 -8.66 14.99 -9.90
N PHE A 171 -7.54 15.19 -9.23
CA PHE A 171 -7.01 16.50 -8.92
C PHE A 171 -5.58 16.66 -9.40
N PHE A 172 -5.21 17.89 -9.66
CA PHE A 172 -3.87 18.29 -10.07
C PHE A 172 -3.31 19.31 -9.09
N ASP A 173 -2.14 19.02 -8.54
CA ASP A 173 -1.41 19.91 -7.65
C ASP A 173 0.08 19.67 -7.78
N GLU A 174 0.90 20.72 -7.73
CA GLU A 174 2.34 20.62 -7.93
C GLU A 174 3.05 19.74 -6.91
N CYS A 175 2.49 19.53 -5.73
CA CYS A 175 3.04 18.60 -4.74
C CYS A 175 3.11 17.15 -5.25
N TYR A 176 2.32 16.78 -6.27
CA TYR A 176 2.32 15.47 -6.88
C TYR A 176 3.16 15.37 -8.18
N ASN A 177 4.01 16.35 -8.49
CA ASN A 177 4.82 16.35 -9.72
C ASN A 177 5.73 15.13 -9.87
N THR A 178 6.21 14.57 -8.77
CA THR A 178 7.15 13.45 -8.77
C THR A 178 6.55 12.14 -8.26
N ASN A 179 5.52 12.21 -7.45
CA ASN A 179 4.89 11.06 -6.82
C ASN A 179 3.37 11.23 -6.82
N PRO A 180 2.66 10.66 -7.80
CA PRO A 180 1.21 10.73 -7.87
C PRO A 180 0.57 9.98 -6.71
N LEU A 181 -0.69 10.25 -6.43
CA LEU A 181 -1.55 9.42 -5.58
C LEU A 181 -2.49 8.62 -6.50
N VAL A 182 -2.35 7.32 -6.45
CA VAL A 182 -3.13 6.38 -7.28
C VAL A 182 -3.77 5.32 -6.40
#